data_24123a3965361e6f7f8bc572313308e2
#
_entry.id   24123a3965361e6f7f8bc572313308e2
#
_cell.length_a   1.000
_cell.length_b   1.000
_cell.length_c   1.000
_cell.angle_alpha   90.00
_cell.angle_beta   90.00
_cell.angle_gamma   90.00
#
_symmetry.space_group_name_H-M   'P 1'
#
loop_
_entity.id
_entity.type
_entity.pdbx_description
1 polymer ?
#
loop_
_entity_poly.entity_id
_entity_poly.type
_entity_poly.pdbx_seq_one_letter_code
_entity_poly.pdbx_strand_id
1 'polypeptide(L)'
;GAGGRGAGGRGARGECQQRTVPEEVGSELAVELGDARERWVGTHLESKGMACALQYRQARQCEKRVWRLAAERAERFPELVQQPGKCVVELKPQGTNKGVAIRAFMQEAPFAGRTPVFIGDDLTDEAGFEAVNAMQGISVKVGAGSSVARYRLQAVEDVWQWLEQMTLQLDQDKTTSV
;
A
#
# COMPACT_ATOMS: atom_id res chain seq x y z
N GLY A 1 -57.07 15.70 -5.56
CA GLY A 1 -56.13 14.69 -5.92
C GLY A 1 -54.89 15.29 -6.57
N ALA A 2 -53.74 15.27 -5.91
CA ALA A 2 -52.47 15.49 -6.58
C ALA A 2 -51.45 14.60 -5.87
N GLY A 3 -51.06 13.55 -6.59
CA GLY A 3 -50.06 12.59 -6.14
C GLY A 3 -48.66 13.20 -6.17
N GLY A 4 -47.99 13.25 -5.02
CA GLY A 4 -46.56 13.52 -4.89
C GLY A 4 -45.77 12.24 -5.18
N ARG A 5 -44.98 12.24 -6.24
CA ARG A 5 -43.99 11.18 -6.52
C ARG A 5 -42.72 11.48 -5.72
N GLY A 6 -42.43 10.62 -4.77
CA GLY A 6 -41.16 10.64 -4.08
C GLY A 6 -40.00 10.32 -5.02
N ALA A 7 -39.09 11.28 -5.17
CA ALA A 7 -37.82 11.06 -5.87
C ALA A 7 -36.91 10.24 -4.96
N GLY A 8 -36.73 8.97 -5.30
CA GLY A 8 -35.69 8.12 -4.67
C GLY A 8 -34.31 8.62 -5.04
N GLY A 9 -33.65 9.23 -4.10
CA GLY A 9 -32.22 9.57 -4.22
C GLY A 9 -31.42 8.29 -4.35
N ARG A 10 -30.90 8.02 -5.55
CA ARG A 10 -29.84 7.02 -5.75
C ARG A 10 -28.58 7.59 -5.12
N GLY A 11 -28.20 7.04 -3.98
CA GLY A 11 -26.90 7.28 -3.40
C GLY A 11 -25.84 6.94 -4.45
N ALA A 12 -25.05 7.93 -4.84
CA ALA A 12 -23.86 7.74 -5.63
C ALA A 12 -22.94 6.82 -4.82
N ARG A 13 -22.83 5.56 -5.23
CA ARG A 13 -21.72 4.70 -4.82
C ARG A 13 -20.49 5.39 -5.39
N GLY A 14 -19.70 5.98 -4.49
CA GLY A 14 -18.38 6.45 -4.85
C GLY A 14 -17.57 5.24 -5.29
N GLU A 15 -17.51 5.01 -6.60
CA GLU A 15 -16.52 4.10 -7.16
C GLU A 15 -15.17 4.66 -6.76
N CYS A 16 -14.51 3.97 -5.85
CA CYS A 16 -13.10 4.17 -5.58
C CYS A 16 -12.40 3.80 -6.90
N GLN A 17 -12.17 4.82 -7.76
CA GLN A 17 -11.41 4.63 -8.98
C GLN A 17 -10.02 4.15 -8.56
N GLN A 18 -9.77 2.86 -8.71
CA GLN A 18 -8.44 2.28 -8.52
C GLN A 18 -7.52 2.97 -9.54
N ARG A 19 -6.72 3.91 -9.06
CA ARG A 19 -5.67 4.51 -9.89
C ARG A 19 -4.60 3.45 -10.08
N THR A 20 -4.49 2.96 -11.31
CA THR A 20 -3.47 2.00 -11.72
C THR A 20 -2.38 2.72 -12.51
N VAL A 21 -1.20 2.12 -12.56
CA VAL A 21 -0.18 2.52 -13.54
C VAL A 21 -0.75 2.29 -14.92
N PRO A 22 -0.70 3.27 -15.85
CA PRO A 22 -1.12 3.06 -17.21
C PRO A 22 -0.45 1.84 -17.84
N GLU A 23 -1.20 1.01 -18.56
CA GLU A 23 -0.68 -0.22 -19.20
C GLU A 23 0.47 0.09 -20.16
N GLU A 24 0.44 1.26 -20.78
CA GLU A 24 1.50 1.77 -21.65
C GLU A 24 2.85 1.86 -20.95
N VAL A 25 2.88 2.29 -19.69
CA VAL A 25 4.12 2.38 -18.90
C VAL A 25 4.77 1.01 -18.70
N GLY A 26 3.97 0.02 -18.33
CA GLY A 26 4.45 -1.36 -18.15
C GLY A 26 4.96 -1.95 -19.46
N SER A 27 4.23 -1.73 -20.55
CA SER A 27 4.57 -2.21 -21.89
C SER A 27 5.87 -1.56 -22.41
N GLU A 28 6.01 -0.24 -22.28
CA GLU A 28 7.23 0.49 -22.69
C GLU A 28 8.45 0.03 -21.89
N LEU A 29 8.31 -0.15 -20.58
CA LEU A 29 9.39 -0.66 -19.73
C LEU A 29 9.78 -2.09 -20.11
N ALA A 30 8.80 -2.95 -20.41
CA ALA A 30 9.06 -4.32 -20.82
C ALA A 30 9.80 -4.39 -22.16
N VAL A 31 9.43 -3.56 -23.12
CA VAL A 31 10.12 -3.45 -24.42
C VAL A 31 11.56 -2.97 -24.22
N GLU A 32 11.78 -1.88 -23.49
CA GLU A 32 13.11 -1.32 -23.28
C GLU A 32 14.05 -2.29 -22.54
N LEU A 33 13.54 -3.00 -21.52
CA LEU A 33 14.30 -4.01 -20.81
C LEU A 33 14.53 -5.27 -21.68
N GLY A 34 13.58 -5.59 -22.58
CA GLY A 34 13.67 -6.71 -23.50
C GLY A 34 14.66 -6.47 -24.65
N ASP A 35 14.61 -5.30 -25.27
CA ASP A 35 15.43 -4.96 -26.45
C ASP A 35 16.92 -4.78 -26.11
N ALA A 36 17.22 -4.45 -24.87
CA ALA A 36 18.59 -4.21 -24.41
C ALA A 36 19.07 -5.25 -23.39
N ARG A 37 18.76 -6.53 -23.62
CA ARG A 37 19.08 -7.66 -22.70
C ARG A 37 20.51 -7.62 -22.14
N GLU A 38 21.50 -7.29 -22.94
CA GLU A 38 22.90 -7.20 -22.49
C GLU A 38 23.14 -6.05 -21.50
N ARG A 39 22.38 -4.96 -21.60
CA ARG A 39 22.51 -3.77 -20.75
C ARG A 39 21.73 -3.90 -19.43
N TRP A 40 20.75 -4.80 -19.37
CA TRP A 40 19.81 -4.96 -18.26
C TRP A 40 19.91 -6.32 -17.58
N VAL A 41 20.99 -7.09 -17.86
CA VAL A 41 21.21 -8.40 -17.23
C VAL A 41 21.12 -8.29 -15.71
N GLY A 42 20.24 -9.07 -15.11
CA GLY A 42 20.01 -9.10 -13.66
C GLY A 42 19.04 -8.02 -13.13
N THR A 43 18.45 -7.20 -14.03
CA THR A 43 17.29 -6.38 -13.67
C THR A 43 15.99 -7.14 -13.94
N HIS A 44 14.95 -6.81 -13.20
CA HIS A 44 13.64 -7.44 -13.34
C HIS A 44 12.53 -6.41 -13.23
N LEU A 45 11.57 -6.49 -14.17
CA LEU A 45 10.32 -5.73 -14.12
C LEU A 45 9.23 -6.61 -13.51
N GLU A 46 8.61 -6.14 -12.45
CA GLU A 46 7.47 -6.77 -11.81
C GLU A 46 6.26 -5.85 -11.86
N SER A 47 5.17 -6.31 -12.45
CA SER A 47 3.88 -5.61 -12.36
C SER A 47 3.16 -6.04 -11.09
N LYS A 48 2.81 -5.05 -10.25
CA LYS A 48 2.11 -5.24 -8.97
C LYS A 48 0.67 -4.71 -9.02
N GLY A 49 0.02 -4.84 -10.16
CA GLY A 49 -1.33 -4.30 -10.37
C GLY A 49 -1.35 -2.78 -10.44
N MET A 50 -1.32 -2.10 -9.30
CA MET A 50 -1.32 -0.62 -9.24
C MET A 50 0.07 0.00 -9.32
N ALA A 51 1.14 -0.77 -9.42
CA ALA A 51 2.52 -0.31 -9.47
C ALA A 51 3.38 -1.17 -10.39
N CYS A 52 4.45 -0.57 -10.93
CA CYS A 52 5.52 -1.29 -11.62
C CYS A 52 6.80 -1.18 -10.80
N ALA A 53 7.45 -2.30 -10.52
CA ALA A 53 8.69 -2.36 -9.76
C ALA A 53 9.87 -2.74 -10.66
N LEU A 54 10.88 -1.88 -10.71
CA LEU A 54 12.14 -2.12 -11.40
C LEU A 54 13.18 -2.59 -10.38
N GLN A 55 13.42 -3.89 -10.32
CA GLN A 55 14.36 -4.52 -9.38
C GLN A 55 15.75 -4.61 -10.00
N TYR A 56 16.79 -4.27 -9.22
CA TYR A 56 18.19 -4.35 -9.63
C TYR A 56 19.09 -5.02 -8.57
N ARG A 57 18.49 -5.87 -7.72
CA ARG A 57 19.23 -6.55 -6.63
C ARG A 57 20.38 -7.40 -7.15
N GLN A 58 20.21 -8.07 -8.30
CA GLN A 58 21.23 -8.88 -8.96
C GLN A 58 22.09 -8.08 -9.94
N ALA A 59 21.82 -6.80 -10.13
CA ALA A 59 22.48 -5.91 -11.08
C ALA A 59 22.70 -4.52 -10.48
N ARG A 60 23.38 -4.43 -9.35
CA ARG A 60 23.61 -3.16 -8.63
C ARG A 60 24.33 -2.10 -9.47
N GLN A 61 25.14 -2.52 -10.44
CA GLN A 61 25.76 -1.64 -11.43
C GLN A 61 24.73 -0.91 -12.31
N CYS A 62 23.51 -1.42 -12.40
CA CYS A 62 22.42 -0.81 -13.17
C CYS A 62 21.62 0.23 -12.36
N GLU A 63 21.87 0.42 -11.05
CA GLU A 63 21.12 1.29 -10.18
C GLU A 63 20.85 2.68 -10.79
N LYS A 64 21.90 3.40 -11.15
CA LYS A 64 21.75 4.75 -11.73
C LYS A 64 20.92 4.78 -13.02
N ARG A 65 21.03 3.69 -13.81
CA ARG A 65 20.29 3.57 -15.07
C ARG A 65 18.82 3.28 -14.83
N VAL A 66 18.53 2.38 -13.88
CA VAL A 66 17.15 2.07 -13.44
C VAL A 66 16.45 3.32 -12.90
N TRP A 67 17.14 4.09 -12.06
CA TRP A 67 16.62 5.33 -11.54
C TRP A 67 16.33 6.37 -12.63
N ARG A 68 17.24 6.50 -13.61
CA ARG A 68 17.03 7.40 -14.75
C ARG A 68 15.81 6.98 -15.56
N LEU A 69 15.69 5.69 -15.87
CA LEU A 69 14.55 5.16 -16.62
C LEU A 69 13.23 5.41 -15.89
N ALA A 70 13.19 5.20 -14.58
CA ALA A 70 12.01 5.49 -13.78
C ALA A 70 11.69 6.99 -13.75
N ALA A 71 12.71 7.87 -13.70
CA ALA A 71 12.52 9.32 -13.74
C ALA A 71 11.93 9.78 -15.08
N GLU A 72 12.45 9.30 -16.18
CA GLU A 72 11.94 9.60 -17.53
C GLU A 72 10.47 9.19 -17.69
N ARG A 73 10.06 8.06 -17.07
CA ARG A 73 8.66 7.64 -17.08
C ARG A 73 7.78 8.51 -16.17
N ALA A 74 8.25 8.87 -14.98
CA ALA A 74 7.52 9.77 -14.10
C ALA A 74 7.37 11.20 -14.69
N GLU A 75 8.34 11.69 -15.45
CA GLU A 75 8.22 12.96 -16.20
C GLU A 75 7.16 12.88 -17.30
N ARG A 76 7.10 11.77 -18.02
CA ARG A 76 6.13 11.56 -19.10
C ARG A 76 4.71 11.32 -18.60
N PHE A 77 4.57 10.71 -17.43
CA PHE A 77 3.30 10.37 -16.78
C PHE A 77 3.22 11.05 -15.41
N PRO A 78 2.79 12.33 -15.36
CA PRO A 78 2.80 13.15 -14.13
C PRO A 78 1.94 12.60 -12.99
N GLU A 79 1.02 11.68 -13.28
CA GLU A 79 0.22 10.96 -12.29
C GLU A 79 1.01 9.90 -11.53
N LEU A 80 2.25 9.60 -11.96
CA LEU A 80 3.11 8.61 -11.30
C LEU A 80 4.15 9.28 -10.40
N VAL A 81 4.52 8.58 -9.36
CA VAL A 81 5.66 8.93 -8.50
C VAL A 81 6.61 7.75 -8.38
N GLN A 82 7.89 8.09 -8.24
CA GLN A 82 8.93 7.12 -7.92
C GLN A 82 8.97 6.90 -6.41
N GLN A 83 8.99 5.64 -6.01
CA GLN A 83 9.21 5.27 -4.61
C GLN A 83 10.46 4.42 -4.50
N PRO A 84 11.47 4.86 -3.70
CA PRO A 84 12.65 4.07 -3.44
C PRO A 84 12.35 2.85 -2.55
N GLY A 85 13.04 1.73 -2.85
CA GLY A 85 13.07 0.54 -2.01
C GLY A 85 14.46 -0.10 -1.99
N LYS A 86 14.61 -1.22 -1.30
CA LYS A 86 15.88 -1.92 -1.19
C LYS A 86 16.23 -2.64 -2.51
N CYS A 87 17.07 -2.00 -3.33
CA CYS A 87 17.44 -2.46 -4.69
C CYS A 87 16.26 -2.53 -5.65
N VAL A 88 15.31 -1.63 -5.51
CA VAL A 88 14.14 -1.49 -6.37
C VAL A 88 13.73 -0.03 -6.44
N VAL A 89 13.20 0.39 -7.58
CA VAL A 89 12.42 1.62 -7.71
C VAL A 89 11.02 1.25 -8.19
N GLU A 90 10.01 1.74 -7.49
CA GLU A 90 8.62 1.54 -7.87
C GLU A 90 8.07 2.80 -8.52
N LEU A 91 7.35 2.61 -9.63
CA LEU A 91 6.48 3.60 -10.24
C LEU A 91 5.06 3.29 -9.81
N LYS A 92 4.42 4.21 -9.12
CA LYS A 92 3.05 4.05 -8.62
C LYS A 92 2.23 5.32 -8.79
N PRO A 93 0.90 5.25 -8.83
CA PRO A 93 0.05 6.43 -8.89
C PRO A 93 0.29 7.37 -7.71
N GLN A 94 0.34 8.66 -8.01
CA GLN A 94 0.47 9.71 -7.00
C GLN A 94 -0.71 9.69 -6.02
N GLY A 95 -0.43 9.95 -4.75
CA GLY A 95 -1.45 9.98 -3.70
C GLY A 95 -1.91 8.60 -3.22
N THR A 96 -1.32 7.50 -3.74
CA THR A 96 -1.56 6.15 -3.23
C THR A 96 -0.54 5.81 -2.16
N ASN A 97 -1.00 5.54 -0.96
CA ASN A 97 -0.19 5.01 0.13
C ASN A 97 -1.07 4.19 1.09
N LYS A 98 -0.45 3.46 2.02
CA LYS A 98 -1.17 2.60 2.97
C LYS A 98 -2.15 3.40 3.84
N GLY A 99 -1.84 4.64 4.17
CA GLY A 99 -2.74 5.50 4.95
C GLY A 99 -4.01 5.89 4.21
N VAL A 100 -3.92 6.14 2.90
CA VAL A 100 -5.11 6.41 2.06
C VAL A 100 -5.99 5.17 1.99
N ALA A 101 -5.39 4.00 1.76
CA ALA A 101 -6.13 2.74 1.71
C ALA A 101 -6.84 2.44 3.04
N ILE A 102 -6.15 2.60 4.17
CA ILE A 102 -6.73 2.40 5.50
C ILE A 102 -7.92 3.33 5.72
N ARG A 103 -7.79 4.63 5.40
CA ARG A 103 -8.90 5.58 5.53
C ARG A 103 -10.11 5.19 4.69
N ALA A 104 -9.90 4.68 3.47
CA ALA A 104 -10.97 4.20 2.61
C ALA A 104 -11.68 2.98 3.24
N PHE A 105 -10.93 1.98 3.67
CA PHE A 105 -11.50 0.79 4.33
C PHE A 105 -12.32 1.16 5.56
N MET A 106 -11.84 2.10 6.39
CA MET A 106 -12.54 2.49 7.62
C MET A 106 -13.86 3.24 7.37
N GLN A 107 -14.19 3.57 6.12
CA GLN A 107 -15.48 4.17 5.75
C GLN A 107 -16.49 3.14 5.25
N GLU A 108 -16.06 1.91 5.00
CA GLU A 108 -16.90 0.85 4.42
C GLU A 108 -17.17 -0.28 5.44
N ALA A 109 -18.35 -0.92 5.32
CA ALA A 109 -18.64 -2.13 6.08
C ALA A 109 -17.71 -3.28 5.61
N PRO A 110 -17.18 -4.12 6.51
CA PRO A 110 -17.51 -4.23 7.94
C PRO A 110 -16.62 -3.38 8.86
N PHE A 111 -15.76 -2.50 8.33
CA PHE A 111 -14.73 -1.78 9.09
C PHE A 111 -15.24 -0.46 9.70
N ALA A 112 -16.26 0.15 9.09
CA ALA A 112 -16.81 1.41 9.55
C ALA A 112 -17.23 1.36 11.03
N GLY A 113 -16.79 2.35 11.80
CA GLY A 113 -17.06 2.44 13.23
C GLY A 113 -16.20 1.52 14.12
N ARG A 114 -15.26 0.77 13.54
CA ARG A 114 -14.33 -0.07 14.30
C ARG A 114 -13.01 0.65 14.58
N THR A 115 -12.25 0.16 15.53
CA THR A 115 -10.90 0.63 15.83
C THR A 115 -9.89 -0.04 14.91
N PRO A 116 -9.15 0.69 14.06
CA PRO A 116 -8.15 0.09 13.19
C PRO A 116 -6.92 -0.35 13.97
N VAL A 117 -6.39 -1.50 13.60
CA VAL A 117 -5.09 -2.00 14.03
C VAL A 117 -4.22 -2.16 12.79
N PHE A 118 -3.04 -1.57 12.78
CA PHE A 118 -2.11 -1.66 11.66
C PHE A 118 -0.70 -1.98 12.15
N ILE A 119 -0.13 -3.06 11.61
CA ILE A 119 1.20 -3.57 11.95
C ILE A 119 2.06 -3.50 10.69
N GLY A 120 3.28 -3.01 10.81
CA GLY A 120 4.19 -2.87 9.69
C GLY A 120 5.66 -2.82 10.11
N ASP A 121 6.55 -3.07 9.16
CA ASP A 121 8.00 -3.14 9.39
C ASP A 121 8.81 -2.21 8.49
N ASP A 122 8.20 -1.62 7.46
CA ASP A 122 8.92 -0.84 6.45
C ASP A 122 8.62 0.67 6.55
N LEU A 123 9.44 1.46 5.87
CA LEU A 123 9.26 2.91 5.75
C LEU A 123 7.92 3.27 5.08
N THR A 124 7.47 2.45 4.13
CA THR A 124 6.18 2.65 3.45
C THR A 124 4.96 2.48 4.35
N ASP A 125 5.16 1.90 5.55
CA ASP A 125 4.11 1.71 6.56
C ASP A 125 3.86 2.96 7.39
N GLU A 126 4.78 3.92 7.40
CA GLU A 126 4.67 5.14 8.21
C GLU A 126 3.38 5.93 7.91
N ALA A 127 3.00 6.05 6.64
CA ALA A 127 1.73 6.66 6.25
C ALA A 127 0.50 5.90 6.79
N GLY A 128 0.61 4.57 6.93
CA GLY A 128 -0.39 3.74 7.58
C GLY A 128 -0.48 4.00 9.08
N PHE A 129 0.67 4.10 9.76
CA PHE A 129 0.74 4.44 11.18
C PHE A 129 0.15 5.82 11.47
N GLU A 130 0.48 6.83 10.65
CA GLU A 130 -0.10 8.18 10.77
C GLU A 130 -1.62 8.15 10.65
N ALA A 131 -2.14 7.42 9.64
CA ALA A 131 -3.58 7.31 9.42
C ALA A 131 -4.30 6.67 10.61
N VAL A 132 -3.75 5.56 11.13
CA VAL A 132 -4.29 4.83 12.28
C VAL A 132 -4.20 5.67 13.56
N ASN A 133 -3.09 6.38 13.77
CA ASN A 133 -2.92 7.30 14.90
C ASN A 133 -3.95 8.42 14.90
N ALA A 134 -4.23 9.01 13.72
CA ALA A 134 -5.25 10.05 13.56
C ALA A 134 -6.67 9.54 13.87
N MET A 135 -6.94 8.27 13.68
CA MET A 135 -8.20 7.60 14.02
C MET A 135 -8.21 7.00 15.44
N GLN A 136 -7.20 7.33 16.27
CA GLN A 136 -7.05 6.80 17.63
C GLN A 136 -6.96 5.26 17.68
N GLY A 137 -6.50 4.65 16.59
CA GLY A 137 -6.28 3.22 16.49
C GLY A 137 -4.94 2.76 17.06
N ILE A 138 -4.61 1.49 16.82
CA ILE A 138 -3.41 0.83 17.31
C ILE A 138 -2.43 0.68 16.14
N SER A 139 -1.32 1.39 16.19
CA SER A 139 -0.22 1.31 15.23
C SER A 139 0.99 0.63 15.85
N VAL A 140 1.52 -0.39 15.20
CA VAL A 140 2.59 -1.24 15.72
C VAL A 140 3.73 -1.35 14.72
N LYS A 141 4.90 -0.84 15.06
CA LYS A 141 6.15 -1.04 14.31
C LYS A 141 6.77 -2.36 14.68
N VAL A 142 7.13 -3.16 13.69
CA VAL A 142 7.95 -4.36 13.90
C VAL A 142 9.41 -4.05 13.60
N GLY A 143 10.31 -4.48 14.48
CA GLY A 143 11.75 -4.27 14.34
C GLY A 143 12.23 -2.89 14.77
N ALA A 144 13.50 -2.61 14.47
CA ALA A 144 14.22 -1.40 14.88
C ALA A 144 13.94 -0.19 13.97
N GLY A 145 14.50 0.96 14.33
CA GLY A 145 14.39 2.22 13.58
C GLY A 145 13.37 3.18 14.14
N SER A 146 13.43 4.46 13.71
CA SER A 146 12.46 5.48 14.07
C SER A 146 11.13 5.21 13.37
N SER A 147 10.03 5.53 14.03
CA SER A 147 8.69 5.36 13.51
C SER A 147 7.72 6.26 14.26
N VAL A 148 6.62 6.64 13.61
CA VAL A 148 5.47 7.33 14.23
C VAL A 148 4.48 6.35 14.88
N ALA A 149 4.71 5.03 14.76
CA ALA A 149 3.88 4.03 15.41
C ALA A 149 3.93 4.19 16.94
N ARG A 150 2.77 4.00 17.59
CA ARG A 150 2.63 4.15 19.04
C ARG A 150 3.19 2.97 19.83
N TYR A 151 3.23 1.80 19.22
CA TYR A 151 3.70 0.56 19.83
C TYR A 151 4.79 -0.09 18.98
N ARG A 152 5.53 -1.02 19.61
CA ARG A 152 6.61 -1.73 18.94
C ARG A 152 6.66 -3.19 19.37
N LEU A 153 6.87 -4.05 18.39
CA LEU A 153 7.28 -5.44 18.56
C LEU A 153 8.69 -5.62 18.00
N GLN A 154 9.47 -6.53 18.54
CA GLN A 154 10.87 -6.67 18.15
C GLN A 154 11.03 -7.52 16.89
N ALA A 155 10.19 -8.54 16.72
CA ALA A 155 10.28 -9.51 15.64
C ALA A 155 8.90 -9.95 15.15
N VAL A 156 8.87 -10.64 14.03
CA VAL A 156 7.63 -11.19 13.44
C VAL A 156 7.00 -12.24 14.36
N GLU A 157 7.82 -12.98 15.08
CA GLU A 157 7.39 -13.99 16.08
C GLU A 157 6.52 -13.35 17.16
N ASP A 158 6.84 -12.13 17.60
CA ASP A 158 6.05 -11.40 18.59
C ASP A 158 4.66 -11.04 18.05
N VAL A 159 4.55 -10.79 16.73
CA VAL A 159 3.26 -10.55 16.09
C VAL A 159 2.36 -11.77 16.18
N TRP A 160 2.91 -12.97 15.92
CA TRP A 160 2.15 -14.21 16.02
C TRP A 160 1.68 -14.48 17.45
N GLN A 161 2.56 -14.30 18.44
CA GLN A 161 2.21 -14.45 19.84
C GLN A 161 1.11 -13.47 20.27
N TRP A 162 1.21 -12.22 19.84
CA TRP A 162 0.21 -11.20 20.11
C TRP A 162 -1.16 -11.56 19.50
N LEU A 163 -1.18 -12.03 18.25
CA LEU A 163 -2.42 -12.45 17.57
C LEU A 163 -3.07 -13.67 18.26
N GLU A 164 -2.28 -14.65 18.70
CA GLU A 164 -2.78 -15.81 19.45
C GLU A 164 -3.42 -15.38 20.76
N GLN A 165 -2.76 -14.50 21.52
CA GLN A 165 -3.30 -13.98 22.78
C GLN A 165 -4.61 -13.23 22.58
N MET A 166 -4.68 -12.37 21.56
CA MET A 166 -5.91 -11.63 21.21
C MET A 166 -7.06 -12.57 20.85
N THR A 167 -6.78 -13.62 20.10
CA THR A 167 -7.79 -14.63 19.72
C THR A 167 -8.35 -15.34 20.95
N LEU A 168 -7.49 -15.77 21.86
CA LEU A 168 -7.89 -16.44 23.11
C LEU A 168 -8.75 -15.52 24.00
N GLN A 169 -8.40 -14.24 24.10
CA GLN A 169 -9.19 -13.28 24.87
C GLN A 169 -10.59 -13.07 24.27
N LEU A 170 -10.68 -12.91 22.95
CA LEU A 170 -11.97 -12.73 22.27
C LEU A 170 -12.90 -13.94 22.41
N ASP A 171 -12.35 -15.15 22.48
CA ASP A 171 -13.14 -16.35 22.69
C ASP A 171 -13.61 -16.49 24.15
N GLN A 172 -12.82 -16.06 25.13
CA GLN A 172 -13.21 -16.00 26.55
C GLN A 172 -14.34 -15.00 26.78
N ASP A 173 -14.26 -13.80 26.17
CA ASP A 173 -15.27 -12.76 26.30
C ASP A 173 -16.63 -13.21 25.73
N LYS A 174 -16.64 -13.98 24.64
CA LYS A 174 -17.87 -14.57 24.08
C LYS A 174 -18.51 -15.58 25.03
N THR A 175 -17.71 -16.32 25.79
CA THR A 175 -18.19 -17.37 26.71
C THR A 175 -18.75 -16.76 28.00
N THR A 176 -18.30 -15.57 28.38
CA THR A 176 -18.73 -14.87 29.60
C THR A 176 -19.99 -14.05 29.39
N SER A 177 -20.40 -13.81 28.14
CA SER A 177 -21.57 -12.98 27.76
C SER A 177 -22.85 -13.78 27.49
N VAL A 178 -22.94 -15.04 27.92
CA VAL A 178 -24.13 -15.93 27.80
C VAL A 178 -24.81 -16.14 29.15
#